data_a513a02a380e3a7c7357995d6060a1eb
#
_entry.id   a513a02a380e3a7c7357995d6060a1eb
#
_cell.length_a   1.000
_cell.length_b   1.000
_cell.length_c   1.000
_cell.angle_alpha   90.00
_cell.angle_beta   90.00
_cell.angle_gamma   90.00
#
_symmetry.space_group_name_H-M   'P 1'
#
loop_
_entity.id
_entity.type
_entity.pdbx_description
1 polymer ?
#
loop_
_entity_poly.entity_id
_entity_poly.type
_entity_poly.pdbx_seq_one_letter_code
_entity_poly.pdbx_strand_id
1 'polypeptide(L)'
;MAQIHPTAQVDPRAQLAPDVCIGAYSVIGAQVQIGAGTRVEAHVVIEGNTSIGERNHIYSFNALGTAPQDKKYAHEPTCLEIGDDNVIREFCTFNRGTVQDAGITRLGHRNWMMAYVHLAHDCVVGNDTIFANNAQIAGHVHVEDFAILGGFTAVHQFCRIGAHSMTAMGTV
;
A
#
# COMPACT_ATOMS: atom_id res chain seq x y z
N MET A 1 19.79 -4.72 -14.57
CA MET A 1 20.04 -4.19 -13.20
C MET A 1 18.99 -3.14 -12.93
N ALA A 2 18.50 -3.07 -11.67
CA ALA A 2 17.51 -2.06 -11.27
C ALA A 2 18.01 -0.64 -11.65
N GLN A 3 17.09 0.20 -12.11
CA GLN A 3 17.36 1.59 -12.47
C GLN A 3 17.10 2.47 -11.25
N ILE A 4 18.12 2.80 -10.50
CA ILE A 4 18.02 3.59 -9.27
C ILE A 4 18.54 5.00 -9.56
N HIS A 5 17.68 6.01 -9.30
CA HIS A 5 18.09 7.40 -9.44
C HIS A 5 19.22 7.74 -8.45
N PRO A 6 20.26 8.51 -8.84
CA PRO A 6 21.43 8.78 -7.98
C PRO A 6 21.10 9.44 -6.63
N THR A 7 19.96 10.12 -6.50
CA THR A 7 19.51 10.75 -5.25
C THR A 7 18.57 9.86 -4.41
N ALA A 8 18.20 8.68 -4.91
CA ALA A 8 17.42 7.73 -4.12
C ALA A 8 18.29 7.08 -3.04
N GLN A 9 17.70 6.85 -1.87
CA GLN A 9 18.34 6.15 -0.77
C GLN A 9 17.77 4.73 -0.68
N VAL A 10 18.53 3.75 -1.14
CA VAL A 10 18.14 2.34 -1.10
C VAL A 10 19.07 1.60 -0.14
N ASP A 11 18.50 1.00 0.91
CA ASP A 11 19.28 0.18 1.84
C ASP A 11 19.87 -1.03 1.08
N PRO A 12 21.16 -1.36 1.25
CA PRO A 12 21.81 -2.46 0.51
C PRO A 12 21.22 -3.85 0.80
N ARG A 13 20.40 -3.99 1.83
CA ARG A 13 19.67 -5.23 2.15
C ARG A 13 18.31 -5.33 1.44
N ALA A 14 17.82 -4.26 0.84
CA ALA A 14 16.59 -4.29 0.04
C ALA A 14 16.74 -5.24 -1.15
N GLN A 15 15.69 -5.98 -1.44
CA GLN A 15 15.68 -6.95 -2.55
C GLN A 15 14.87 -6.38 -3.72
N LEU A 16 15.57 -5.95 -4.75
CA LEU A 16 14.95 -5.38 -5.95
C LEU A 16 15.16 -6.30 -7.13
N ALA A 17 14.09 -6.59 -7.89
CA ALA A 17 14.23 -7.30 -9.16
C ALA A 17 15.04 -6.46 -10.18
N PRO A 18 15.70 -7.11 -11.17
CA PRO A 18 16.67 -6.43 -12.04
C PRO A 18 16.14 -5.28 -12.89
N ASP A 19 14.83 -5.21 -13.10
CA ASP A 19 14.17 -4.21 -13.96
C ASP A 19 13.30 -3.20 -13.18
N VAL A 20 13.42 -3.18 -11.86
CA VAL A 20 12.77 -2.18 -11.00
C VAL A 20 13.34 -0.79 -11.28
N CYS A 21 12.45 0.21 -11.30
CA CYS A 21 12.81 1.62 -11.41
C CYS A 21 12.53 2.34 -10.10
N ILE A 22 13.53 3.04 -9.53
CA ILE A 22 13.38 3.85 -8.31
C ILE A 22 13.69 5.31 -8.64
N GLY A 23 12.69 6.17 -8.47
CA GLY A 23 12.76 7.61 -8.76
C GLY A 23 13.55 8.42 -7.74
N ALA A 24 13.75 9.69 -8.07
CA ALA A 24 14.56 10.62 -7.28
C ALA A 24 14.05 10.81 -5.86
N TYR A 25 14.95 10.92 -4.89
CA TYR A 25 14.66 11.19 -3.47
C TYR A 25 13.74 10.18 -2.79
N SER A 26 13.54 9.01 -3.40
CA SER A 26 12.81 7.91 -2.76
C SER A 26 13.69 7.20 -1.74
N VAL A 27 13.06 6.68 -0.68
CA VAL A 27 13.73 5.96 0.42
C VAL A 27 13.19 4.55 0.48
N ILE A 28 14.06 3.55 0.32
CA ILE A 28 13.70 2.12 0.34
C ILE A 28 14.42 1.45 1.52
N GLY A 29 13.65 0.92 2.46
CA GLY A 29 14.15 0.32 3.69
C GLY A 29 14.74 -1.08 3.51
N ALA A 30 15.45 -1.53 4.53
CA ALA A 30 16.24 -2.76 4.54
C ALA A 30 15.45 -4.07 4.32
N GLN A 31 14.20 -4.11 4.72
CA GLN A 31 13.37 -5.31 4.66
C GLN A 31 12.36 -5.26 3.50
N VAL A 32 12.57 -4.33 2.58
CA VAL A 32 11.69 -4.13 1.42
C VAL A 32 12.07 -5.08 0.29
N GLN A 33 11.06 -5.70 -0.31
CA GLN A 33 11.20 -6.52 -1.51
C GLN A 33 10.30 -5.95 -2.62
N ILE A 34 10.82 -5.78 -3.84
CA ILE A 34 10.07 -5.24 -4.97
C ILE A 34 10.26 -6.14 -6.20
N GLY A 35 9.14 -6.62 -6.73
CA GLY A 35 9.05 -7.51 -7.87
C GLY A 35 9.30 -6.82 -9.22
N ALA A 36 9.45 -7.65 -10.25
CA ALA A 36 9.84 -7.26 -11.60
C ALA A 36 8.87 -6.24 -12.24
N GLY A 37 9.41 -5.32 -13.04
CA GLY A 37 8.62 -4.33 -13.78
C GLY A 37 7.97 -3.24 -12.93
N THR A 38 8.13 -3.28 -11.60
CA THR A 38 7.56 -2.27 -10.72
C THR A 38 8.33 -0.95 -10.84
N ARG A 39 7.56 0.15 -10.90
CA ARG A 39 8.06 1.52 -10.99
C ARG A 39 7.68 2.30 -9.74
N VAL A 40 8.67 2.87 -9.09
CA VAL A 40 8.54 3.77 -7.94
C VAL A 40 8.97 5.16 -8.40
N GLU A 41 8.03 6.10 -8.40
CA GLU A 41 8.29 7.48 -8.79
C GLU A 41 9.08 8.24 -7.72
N ALA A 42 9.29 9.54 -7.89
CA ALA A 42 10.08 10.36 -6.98
C ALA A 42 9.41 10.57 -5.61
N HIS A 43 10.21 10.75 -4.55
CA HIS A 43 9.74 11.09 -3.20
C HIS A 43 8.82 10.03 -2.55
N VAL A 44 9.02 8.77 -2.84
CA VAL A 44 8.29 7.66 -2.21
C VAL A 44 9.09 7.10 -1.05
N VAL A 45 8.43 6.81 0.06
CA VAL A 45 9.02 6.10 1.21
C VAL A 45 8.41 4.71 1.28
N ILE A 46 9.24 3.68 1.22
CA ILE A 46 8.84 2.28 1.44
C ILE A 46 9.71 1.72 2.54
N GLU A 47 9.10 1.29 3.65
CA GLU A 47 9.84 0.86 4.82
C GLU A 47 9.22 -0.37 5.50
N GLY A 48 9.87 -0.83 6.58
CA GLY A 48 9.42 -2.00 7.31
C GLY A 48 9.52 -3.28 6.49
N ASN A 49 8.92 -4.34 6.99
CA ASN A 49 8.81 -5.61 6.28
C ASN A 49 7.69 -5.50 5.22
N THR A 50 8.06 -4.99 4.04
CA THR A 50 7.11 -4.71 2.95
C THR A 50 7.51 -5.49 1.70
N SER A 51 6.59 -6.31 1.20
CA SER A 51 6.72 -6.98 -0.09
C SER A 51 5.78 -6.37 -1.12
N ILE A 52 6.31 -6.04 -2.29
CA ILE A 52 5.57 -5.49 -3.43
C ILE A 52 5.80 -6.42 -4.60
N GLY A 53 4.73 -6.87 -5.21
CA GLY A 53 4.75 -7.76 -6.38
C GLY A 53 5.27 -7.08 -7.65
N GLU A 54 4.85 -7.60 -8.77
CA GLU A 54 5.33 -7.24 -10.09
C GLU A 54 4.46 -6.14 -10.74
N ARG A 55 5.06 -5.37 -11.67
CA ARG A 55 4.39 -4.41 -12.57
C ARG A 55 3.49 -3.38 -11.85
N ASN A 56 3.78 -3.09 -10.59
CA ASN A 56 3.10 -2.01 -9.87
C ASN A 56 3.61 -0.64 -10.35
N HIS A 57 2.72 0.36 -10.35
CA HIS A 57 3.10 1.76 -10.57
C HIS A 57 2.78 2.58 -9.32
N ILE A 58 3.81 2.98 -8.62
CA ILE A 58 3.73 3.74 -7.37
C ILE A 58 4.14 5.17 -7.65
N TYR A 59 3.16 6.08 -7.62
CA TYR A 59 3.35 7.50 -7.90
C TYR A 59 4.04 8.22 -6.74
N SER A 60 4.37 9.48 -6.96
CA SER A 60 5.17 10.27 -6.01
C SER A 60 4.47 10.53 -4.67
N PHE A 61 5.25 10.77 -3.63
CA PHE A 61 4.81 11.16 -2.28
C PHE A 61 4.01 10.10 -1.53
N ASN A 62 4.17 8.84 -1.86
CA ASN A 62 3.56 7.73 -1.13
C ASN A 62 4.41 7.33 0.09
N ALA A 63 3.72 6.87 1.16
CA ALA A 63 4.34 6.27 2.33
C ALA A 63 3.76 4.85 2.56
N LEU A 64 4.53 3.84 2.19
CA LEU A 64 4.09 2.44 2.20
C LEU A 64 4.88 1.64 3.23
N GLY A 65 4.18 0.81 4.00
CA GLY A 65 4.79 -0.03 5.03
C GLY A 65 5.20 0.72 6.30
N THR A 66 4.67 1.92 6.52
CA THR A 66 4.90 2.67 7.76
C THR A 66 4.28 1.99 8.96
N ALA A 67 4.74 2.34 10.15
CA ALA A 67 4.21 1.82 11.40
C ALA A 67 2.69 2.07 11.52
N PRO A 68 1.93 1.13 12.09
CA PRO A 68 0.51 1.34 12.39
C PRO A 68 0.28 2.58 13.24
N GLN A 69 -0.82 3.29 12.96
CA GLN A 69 -1.26 4.44 13.77
C GLN A 69 -2.07 3.98 15.01
N ASP A 70 -1.75 2.80 15.52
CA ASP A 70 -2.34 2.26 16.75
C ASP A 70 -1.41 2.55 17.95
N LYS A 71 -1.95 3.14 19.02
CA LYS A 71 -1.21 3.43 20.25
C LYS A 71 -0.64 2.20 20.94
N LYS A 72 -1.18 1.03 20.66
CA LYS A 72 -0.72 -0.25 21.23
C LYS A 72 0.50 -0.82 20.50
N TYR A 73 0.80 -0.33 19.30
CA TYR A 73 1.91 -0.83 18.50
C TYR A 73 3.25 -0.52 19.18
N ALA A 74 4.03 -1.57 19.42
CA ALA A 74 5.30 -1.51 20.15
C ALA A 74 6.51 -1.94 19.28
N HIS A 75 6.47 -1.62 17.98
CA HIS A 75 7.50 -1.94 16.98
C HIS A 75 7.67 -3.45 16.70
N GLU A 76 6.60 -4.20 16.79
CA GLU A 76 6.60 -5.62 16.45
C GLU A 76 6.89 -5.84 14.96
N PRO A 77 7.44 -7.02 14.59
CA PRO A 77 7.83 -7.32 13.20
C PRO A 77 6.61 -7.71 12.33
N THR A 78 5.74 -6.75 12.10
CA THR A 78 4.56 -6.91 11.24
C THR A 78 4.83 -6.45 9.81
N CYS A 79 3.96 -6.77 8.85
CA CYS A 79 4.24 -6.60 7.44
C CYS A 79 3.11 -5.96 6.63
N LEU A 80 3.49 -5.49 5.44
CA LEU A 80 2.62 -5.07 4.35
C LEU A 80 2.91 -5.92 3.13
N GLU A 81 1.89 -6.51 2.53
CA GLU A 81 1.97 -7.22 1.25
C GLU A 81 1.13 -6.51 0.19
N ILE A 82 1.75 -6.22 -0.95
CA ILE A 82 1.10 -5.64 -2.14
C ILE A 82 1.31 -6.62 -3.29
N GLY A 83 0.23 -7.03 -3.92
CA GLY A 83 0.24 -7.92 -5.09
C GLY A 83 0.76 -7.24 -6.35
N ASP A 84 0.34 -7.73 -7.51
CA ASP A 84 0.83 -7.31 -8.81
C ASP A 84 -0.12 -6.33 -9.50
N ASP A 85 0.42 -5.59 -10.49
CA ASP A 85 -0.36 -4.77 -11.44
C ASP A 85 -1.21 -3.68 -10.77
N ASN A 86 -0.86 -3.23 -9.56
CA ASN A 86 -1.57 -2.16 -8.89
C ASN A 86 -1.07 -0.77 -9.36
N VAL A 87 -1.99 0.18 -9.38
CA VAL A 87 -1.69 1.60 -9.56
C VAL A 87 -1.98 2.33 -8.26
N ILE A 88 -0.93 2.91 -7.65
CA ILE A 88 -1.02 3.64 -6.39
C ILE A 88 -0.66 5.10 -6.67
N ARG A 89 -1.69 5.96 -6.70
CA ARG A 89 -1.53 7.38 -6.99
C ARG A 89 -0.91 8.12 -5.81
N GLU A 90 -0.74 9.40 -5.96
CA GLU A 90 0.04 10.27 -5.08
C GLU A 90 -0.54 10.35 -3.66
N PHE A 91 0.33 10.54 -2.67
CA PHE A 91 -0.02 10.81 -1.28
C PHE A 91 -0.82 9.69 -0.58
N CYS A 92 -0.75 8.45 -1.05
CA CYS A 92 -1.34 7.33 -0.34
C CYS A 92 -0.47 6.92 0.86
N THR A 93 -1.12 6.38 1.89
CA THR A 93 -0.45 5.88 3.08
C THR A 93 -0.97 4.49 3.43
N PHE A 94 -0.10 3.48 3.44
CA PHE A 94 -0.46 2.11 3.79
C PHE A 94 0.37 1.66 4.99
N ASN A 95 -0.29 1.28 6.07
CA ASN A 95 0.37 0.82 7.27
C ASN A 95 0.58 -0.70 7.25
N ARG A 96 1.59 -1.18 8.00
CA ARG A 96 1.77 -2.60 8.30
C ARG A 96 0.67 -3.09 9.24
N GLY A 97 0.54 -4.42 9.39
CA GLY A 97 -0.37 -5.02 10.35
C GLY A 97 0.05 -4.85 11.82
N THR A 98 -0.74 -5.41 12.72
CA THR A 98 -0.47 -5.44 14.18
C THR A 98 -0.51 -6.88 14.70
N VAL A 99 0.17 -7.15 15.82
CA VAL A 99 0.15 -8.48 16.47
C VAL A 99 -1.19 -8.83 17.12
N GLN A 100 -2.11 -7.88 17.19
CA GLN A 100 -3.47 -8.11 17.68
C GLN A 100 -4.34 -8.85 16.66
N ASP A 101 -3.89 -8.94 15.42
CA ASP A 101 -4.52 -9.70 14.35
C ASP A 101 -3.46 -10.59 13.65
N ALA A 102 -3.56 -10.76 12.34
CA ALA A 102 -2.65 -11.59 11.55
C ALA A 102 -1.24 -11.00 11.40
N GLY A 103 -0.98 -9.79 11.86
CA GLY A 103 0.32 -9.12 11.73
C GLY A 103 0.61 -8.59 10.34
N ILE A 104 -0.41 -8.51 9.48
CA ILE A 104 -0.23 -8.20 8.08
C ILE A 104 -1.38 -7.37 7.49
N THR A 105 -1.02 -6.36 6.72
CA THR A 105 -1.95 -5.65 5.83
C THR A 105 -1.75 -6.15 4.41
N ARG A 106 -2.82 -6.40 3.67
CA ARG A 106 -2.78 -6.94 2.31
C ARG A 106 -3.54 -6.09 1.31
N LEU A 107 -2.89 -5.81 0.19
CA LEU A 107 -3.50 -5.30 -1.04
C LEU A 107 -3.29 -6.35 -2.15
N GLY A 108 -4.36 -6.85 -2.72
CA GLY A 108 -4.31 -7.84 -3.81
C GLY A 108 -3.76 -7.28 -5.11
N HIS A 109 -4.30 -7.71 -6.23
CA HIS A 109 -3.79 -7.43 -7.57
C HIS A 109 -4.72 -6.50 -8.37
N ARG A 110 -4.16 -5.74 -9.33
CA ARG A 110 -4.90 -4.91 -10.31
C ARG A 110 -5.83 -3.86 -9.67
N ASN A 111 -5.45 -3.37 -8.49
CA ASN A 111 -6.22 -2.35 -7.80
C ASN A 111 -5.83 -0.94 -8.27
N TRP A 112 -6.79 -0.04 -8.27
CA TRP A 112 -6.61 1.37 -8.59
C TRP A 112 -6.83 2.23 -7.34
N MET A 113 -5.73 2.65 -6.72
CA MET A 113 -5.75 3.48 -5.52
C MET A 113 -5.52 4.93 -5.94
N MET A 114 -6.57 5.76 -5.93
CA MET A 114 -6.45 7.18 -6.29
C MET A 114 -5.75 7.97 -5.19
N ALA A 115 -5.48 9.24 -5.46
CA ALA A 115 -4.69 10.06 -4.55
C ALA A 115 -5.32 10.22 -3.16
N TYR A 116 -4.45 10.27 -2.13
CA TYR A 116 -4.79 10.43 -0.71
C TYR A 116 -5.57 9.26 -0.10
N VAL A 117 -5.52 8.08 -0.68
CA VAL A 117 -6.10 6.87 -0.06
C VAL A 117 -5.28 6.45 1.15
N HIS A 118 -5.96 6.18 2.26
CA HIS A 118 -5.36 5.58 3.45
C HIS A 118 -5.83 4.13 3.64
N LEU A 119 -4.88 3.23 3.81
CA LEU A 119 -5.11 1.84 4.19
C LEU A 119 -4.45 1.60 5.54
N ALA A 120 -5.27 1.49 6.59
CA ALA A 120 -4.78 1.25 7.94
C ALA A 120 -4.32 -0.20 8.13
N HIS A 121 -3.81 -0.49 9.32
CA HIS A 121 -3.27 -1.79 9.69
C HIS A 121 -4.30 -2.93 9.59
N ASP A 122 -3.83 -4.13 9.30
CA ASP A 122 -4.62 -5.37 9.28
C ASP A 122 -5.79 -5.37 8.27
N CYS A 123 -5.81 -4.43 7.33
CA CYS A 123 -6.76 -4.46 6.23
C CYS A 123 -6.42 -5.55 5.22
N VAL A 124 -7.45 -6.15 4.64
CA VAL A 124 -7.34 -7.09 3.53
C VAL A 124 -8.16 -6.58 2.36
N VAL A 125 -7.49 -6.22 1.29
CA VAL A 125 -8.12 -5.75 0.04
C VAL A 125 -7.90 -6.81 -1.04
N GLY A 126 -8.98 -7.20 -1.69
CA GLY A 126 -8.98 -8.16 -2.79
C GLY A 126 -8.38 -7.61 -4.09
N ASN A 127 -8.91 -8.05 -5.20
CA ASN A 127 -8.40 -7.73 -6.53
C ASN A 127 -9.38 -6.84 -7.30
N ASP A 128 -8.85 -6.13 -8.32
CA ASP A 128 -9.66 -5.35 -9.26
C ASP A 128 -10.55 -4.29 -8.60
N THR A 129 -10.12 -3.77 -7.43
CA THR A 129 -10.87 -2.74 -6.69
C THR A 129 -10.50 -1.34 -7.14
N ILE A 130 -11.41 -0.39 -6.92
CA ILE A 130 -11.17 1.04 -7.17
C ILE A 130 -11.44 1.83 -5.88
N PHE A 131 -10.43 2.55 -5.42
CA PHE A 131 -10.55 3.48 -4.30
C PHE A 131 -10.41 4.89 -4.85
N ALA A 132 -11.51 5.64 -4.87
CA ALA A 132 -11.48 7.02 -5.34
C ALA A 132 -10.79 7.93 -4.32
N ASN A 133 -10.47 9.15 -4.74
CA ASN A 133 -9.68 10.10 -3.95
C ASN A 133 -10.18 10.24 -2.51
N ASN A 134 -9.24 10.26 -1.57
CA ASN A 134 -9.50 10.42 -0.14
C ASN A 134 -10.36 9.32 0.50
N ALA A 135 -10.46 8.13 -0.08
CA ALA A 135 -11.07 7.00 0.61
C ALA A 135 -10.19 6.62 1.81
N GLN A 136 -10.79 6.50 3.00
CA GLN A 136 -10.11 6.27 4.26
C GLN A 136 -10.59 4.95 4.88
N ILE A 137 -9.69 4.00 4.99
CA ILE A 137 -10.01 2.64 5.45
C ILE A 137 -9.35 2.42 6.81
N ALA A 138 -10.17 2.30 7.84
CA ALA A 138 -9.70 2.03 9.20
C ALA A 138 -9.21 0.58 9.37
N GLY A 139 -8.60 0.27 10.50
CA GLY A 139 -7.99 -1.05 10.73
C GLY A 139 -8.96 -2.23 10.64
N HIS A 140 -8.47 -3.40 10.27
CA HIS A 140 -9.21 -4.67 10.21
C HIS A 140 -10.37 -4.69 9.20
N VAL A 141 -10.38 -3.81 8.22
CA VAL A 141 -11.42 -3.79 7.18
C VAL A 141 -11.08 -4.80 6.09
N HIS A 142 -12.10 -5.52 5.63
CA HIS A 142 -12.01 -6.40 4.48
C HIS A 142 -12.77 -5.79 3.30
N VAL A 143 -12.09 -5.62 2.16
CA VAL A 143 -12.69 -5.19 0.90
C VAL A 143 -12.53 -6.32 -0.11
N GLU A 144 -13.63 -6.84 -0.61
CA GLU A 144 -13.63 -7.95 -1.56
C GLU A 144 -13.39 -7.48 -2.99
N ASP A 145 -13.22 -8.45 -3.90
CA ASP A 145 -12.90 -8.20 -5.31
C ASP A 145 -13.97 -7.33 -6.01
N PHE A 146 -13.51 -6.50 -6.94
CA PHE A 146 -14.34 -5.63 -7.78
C PHE A 146 -15.16 -4.58 -7.02
N ALA A 147 -14.85 -4.32 -5.75
CA ALA A 147 -15.51 -3.25 -5.00
C ALA A 147 -15.01 -1.87 -5.47
N ILE A 148 -15.92 -0.89 -5.49
CA ILE A 148 -15.63 0.51 -5.84
C ILE A 148 -15.97 1.39 -4.65
N LEU A 149 -14.99 2.07 -4.08
CA LEU A 149 -15.20 3.04 -3.01
C LEU A 149 -15.17 4.45 -3.61
N GLY A 150 -16.29 5.15 -3.48
CA GLY A 150 -16.43 6.55 -3.93
C GLY A 150 -15.51 7.50 -3.16
N GLY A 151 -15.25 8.67 -3.72
CA GLY A 151 -14.39 9.67 -3.08
C GLY A 151 -14.85 10.05 -1.69
N PHE A 152 -13.90 10.27 -0.77
CA PHE A 152 -14.17 10.58 0.64
C PHE A 152 -14.99 9.53 1.38
N THR A 153 -15.04 8.29 0.88
CA THR A 153 -15.63 7.18 1.65
C THR A 153 -14.77 6.92 2.88
N ALA A 154 -15.39 6.85 4.06
CA ALA A 154 -14.75 6.44 5.30
C ALA A 154 -15.33 5.12 5.79
N VAL A 155 -14.49 4.10 5.96
CA VAL A 155 -14.93 2.77 6.41
C VAL A 155 -14.41 2.54 7.82
N HIS A 156 -15.35 2.31 8.76
CA HIS A 156 -15.02 2.05 10.16
C HIS A 156 -14.32 0.69 10.35
N GLN A 157 -13.58 0.56 11.45
CA GLN A 157 -12.89 -0.68 11.81
C GLN A 157 -13.80 -1.91 11.77
N PHE A 158 -13.25 -3.06 11.37
CA PHE A 158 -13.92 -4.35 11.33
C PHE A 158 -15.11 -4.47 10.36
N CYS A 159 -15.30 -3.47 9.48
CA CYS A 159 -16.30 -3.56 8.42
C CYS A 159 -15.86 -4.46 7.28
N ARG A 160 -16.84 -4.97 6.54
CA ARG A 160 -16.63 -5.73 5.32
C ARG A 160 -17.39 -5.09 4.17
N ILE A 161 -16.68 -4.83 3.09
CA ILE A 161 -17.23 -4.34 1.81
C ILE A 161 -17.28 -5.54 0.87
N GLY A 162 -18.48 -5.97 0.49
CA GLY A 162 -18.67 -7.16 -0.34
C GLY A 162 -18.21 -6.97 -1.78
N ALA A 163 -18.00 -8.07 -2.46
CA ALA A 163 -17.61 -8.07 -3.88
C ALA A 163 -18.64 -7.34 -4.75
N HIS A 164 -18.15 -6.63 -5.78
CA HIS A 164 -18.97 -5.84 -6.70
C HIS A 164 -19.83 -4.74 -6.02
N SER A 165 -19.55 -4.40 -4.77
CA SER A 165 -20.22 -3.28 -4.09
C SER A 165 -19.70 -1.94 -4.60
N MET A 166 -20.55 -0.92 -4.48
CA MET A 166 -20.14 0.46 -4.75
C MET A 166 -20.63 1.38 -3.64
N THR A 167 -19.74 2.19 -3.07
CA THR A 167 -20.14 3.27 -2.16
C THR A 167 -20.28 4.58 -2.93
N ALA A 168 -21.25 5.42 -2.53
CA ALA A 168 -21.35 6.77 -3.05
C ALA A 168 -20.22 7.66 -2.49
N MET A 169 -20.00 8.82 -3.10
CA MET A 169 -19.09 9.83 -2.57
C MET A 169 -19.54 10.28 -1.17
N GLY A 170 -18.60 10.36 -0.22
CA GLY A 170 -18.86 10.79 1.15
C GLY A 170 -19.60 9.77 2.01
N THR A 171 -19.66 8.51 1.60
CA THR A 171 -20.23 7.42 2.43
C THR A 171 -19.40 7.22 3.71
N VAL A 172 -20.11 7.02 4.82
CA VAL A 172 -19.54 6.69 6.14
C VAL A 172 -20.19 5.42 6.68
#